data_dfae3c3ae7e5d0890a574b33f80cd0ad
#
_entry.id   dfae3c3ae7e5d0890a574b33f80cd0ad
#
_cell.length_a   1.000
_cell.length_b   1.000
_cell.length_c   1.000
_cell.angle_alpha   90.00
_cell.angle_beta   90.00
_cell.angle_gamma   90.00
#
_symmetry.space_group_name_H-M   'P 1'
#
loop_
_entity.id
_entity.type
_entity.pdbx_description
1 polymer ?
#
loop_
_entity_poly.entity_id
_entity_poly.type
_entity_poly.pdbx_seq_one_letter_code
_entity_poly.pdbx_strand_id
1 'polypeptide(L)'
;MRILIYGAGVIGCLYATLFSKAGYNTTIYARGKRLESLEKDGLLYQNGDEINSANVTVINKLHKDDIFDYIFLTVRENQLHQALTELKDNDSPNIVTMVNSLEKYEIWEEICGKDRIIPAFPGAGGSFQGDVLNASLTPWIIQPTTFAEISGEITSRIQELAAIFRKSKIPYQIVKDMHAWQLCHLAMVVPIADAYYEADNPEKAGKDYKLMSKTAKRMKLNYRNLHRIGYTLSPKKMNLFRLVPGPILSIVLSLVFLSNFGNKFMYQHSMNAPDEMRELHRQFYRYV
;
A
#
# COMPACT_ATOMS: atom_id res chain seq x y z
N MET A 1 9.72 16.05 15.54
CA MET A 1 8.58 15.15 15.15
C MET A 1 9.05 13.72 15.26
N ARG A 2 8.30 12.90 15.99
CA ARG A 2 8.54 11.48 16.24
C ARG A 2 7.58 10.65 15.38
N ILE A 3 8.12 9.74 14.58
CA ILE A 3 7.35 8.87 13.69
C ILE A 3 7.56 7.42 14.09
N LEU A 4 6.47 6.68 14.26
CA LEU A 4 6.51 5.22 14.44
C LEU A 4 6.10 4.53 13.15
N ILE A 5 6.89 3.58 12.71
CA ILE A 5 6.50 2.58 11.71
C ILE A 5 6.09 1.31 12.45
N TYR A 6 4.80 1.01 12.45
CA TYR A 6 4.27 -0.21 13.03
C TYR A 6 4.17 -1.30 11.97
N GLY A 7 5.18 -2.17 11.95
CA GLY A 7 5.35 -3.25 10.97
C GLY A 7 6.63 -3.10 10.13
N ALA A 8 7.59 -3.99 10.36
CA ALA A 8 8.91 -3.99 9.72
C ALA A 8 8.96 -4.82 8.42
N GLY A 9 7.86 -4.79 7.64
CA GLY A 9 7.79 -5.35 6.28
C GLY A 9 8.48 -4.45 5.24
N VAL A 10 8.37 -4.82 3.96
CA VAL A 10 8.98 -4.08 2.84
C VAL A 10 8.55 -2.61 2.83
N ILE A 11 7.24 -2.35 2.93
CA ILE A 11 6.68 -1.00 2.91
C ILE A 11 7.14 -0.22 4.13
N GLY A 12 6.97 -0.78 5.34
CA GLY A 12 7.37 -0.11 6.58
C GLY A 12 8.86 0.24 6.60
N CYS A 13 9.72 -0.68 6.21
CA CYS A 13 11.17 -0.45 6.14
C CYS A 13 11.55 0.63 5.11
N LEU A 14 10.88 0.68 3.95
CA LEU A 14 11.13 1.73 2.97
C LEU A 14 10.74 3.10 3.53
N TYR A 15 9.54 3.24 4.10
CA TYR A 15 9.09 4.53 4.67
C TYR A 15 9.95 4.94 5.87
N ALA A 16 10.35 3.98 6.75
CA ALA A 16 11.30 4.25 7.83
C ALA A 16 12.62 4.82 7.31
N THR A 17 13.17 4.22 6.26
CA THR A 17 14.39 4.70 5.61
C THR A 17 14.24 6.12 5.08
N LEU A 18 13.12 6.41 4.40
CA LEU A 18 12.87 7.72 3.79
C LEU A 18 12.64 8.82 4.84
N PHE A 19 11.92 8.52 5.92
CA PHE A 19 11.70 9.45 7.02
C PHE A 19 13.00 9.72 7.80
N SER A 20 13.77 8.68 8.07
CA SER A 20 15.10 8.81 8.71
C SER A 20 16.02 9.69 7.86
N LYS A 21 16.11 9.47 6.54
CA LYS A 21 16.89 10.31 5.61
C LYS A 21 16.42 11.78 5.58
N ALA A 22 15.14 12.03 5.81
CA ALA A 22 14.58 13.37 5.90
C ALA A 22 14.81 14.05 7.26
N GLY A 23 15.48 13.35 8.20
CA GLY A 23 15.84 13.87 9.52
C GLY A 23 14.69 13.83 10.53
N TYR A 24 13.72 12.93 10.36
CA TYR A 24 12.71 12.64 11.38
C TYR A 24 13.25 11.65 12.41
N ASN A 25 12.83 11.79 13.67
CA ASN A 25 13.07 10.77 14.70
C ASN A 25 12.17 9.57 14.40
N THR A 26 12.74 8.55 13.77
CA THR A 26 12.01 7.41 13.22
C THR A 26 12.25 6.19 14.08
N THR A 27 11.16 5.62 14.57
CA THR A 27 11.13 4.35 15.32
C THR A 27 10.43 3.29 14.48
N ILE A 28 10.92 2.06 14.52
CA ILE A 28 10.31 0.92 13.85
C ILE A 28 9.94 -0.15 14.88
N TYR A 29 8.68 -0.57 14.85
CA TYR A 29 8.17 -1.66 15.67
C TYR A 29 8.28 -2.98 14.90
N ALA A 30 8.99 -3.95 15.48
CA ALA A 30 9.24 -5.24 14.87
C ALA A 30 9.06 -6.39 15.84
N ARG A 31 8.82 -7.61 15.31
CA ARG A 31 8.69 -8.85 16.08
C ARG A 31 9.43 -10.00 15.41
N GLY A 32 9.69 -11.07 16.19
CA GLY A 32 10.26 -12.33 15.73
C GLY A 32 11.54 -12.15 14.93
N LYS A 33 11.73 -12.94 13.89
CA LYS A 33 12.95 -12.93 13.05
C LYS A 33 13.32 -11.54 12.51
N ARG A 34 12.32 -10.70 12.23
CA ARG A 34 12.59 -9.35 11.71
C ARG A 34 13.14 -8.42 12.79
N LEU A 35 12.71 -8.59 14.05
CA LEU A 35 13.28 -7.90 15.19
C LEU A 35 14.74 -8.30 15.37
N GLU A 36 15.04 -9.60 15.41
CA GLU A 36 16.40 -10.14 15.56
C GLU A 36 17.36 -9.60 14.49
N SER A 37 16.90 -9.58 13.24
CA SER A 37 17.68 -9.02 12.12
C SER A 37 17.95 -7.52 12.30
N LEU A 38 16.94 -6.74 12.69
CA LEU A 38 17.07 -5.29 12.88
C LEU A 38 17.93 -4.93 14.10
N GLU A 39 17.88 -5.71 15.17
CA GLU A 39 18.73 -5.51 16.37
C GLU A 39 20.19 -5.84 16.07
N LYS A 40 20.44 -6.87 15.24
CA LYS A 40 21.78 -7.32 14.91
C LYS A 40 22.47 -6.41 13.87
N ASP A 41 21.80 -6.15 12.75
CA ASP A 41 22.41 -5.57 11.54
C ASP A 41 21.87 -4.17 11.22
N GLY A 42 20.85 -3.69 11.95
CA GLY A 42 20.12 -2.47 11.65
C GLY A 42 19.19 -2.59 10.44
N LEU A 43 18.63 -1.48 9.98
CA LEU A 43 17.79 -1.43 8.80
C LEU A 43 18.66 -1.25 7.55
N LEU A 44 19.06 -2.36 6.94
CA LEU A 44 19.86 -2.37 5.70
C LEU A 44 18.99 -2.18 4.47
N TYR A 45 19.44 -1.35 3.52
CA TYR A 45 18.73 -1.11 2.25
C TYR A 45 19.72 -0.93 1.09
N GLN A 46 19.29 -1.37 -0.11
CA GLN A 46 20.01 -1.19 -1.35
C GLN A 46 19.91 0.26 -1.85
N ASN A 47 21.05 0.87 -2.19
CA ASN A 47 21.14 2.22 -2.75
C ASN A 47 22.11 2.21 -3.94
N GLY A 48 21.58 2.00 -5.15
CA GLY A 48 22.40 1.65 -6.32
C GLY A 48 23.11 0.31 -6.09
N ASP A 49 24.41 0.28 -6.22
CA ASP A 49 25.22 -0.92 -6.00
C ASP A 49 25.71 -1.07 -4.53
N GLU A 50 25.40 -0.10 -3.67
CA GLU A 50 25.83 -0.09 -2.27
C GLU A 50 24.72 -0.53 -1.33
N ILE A 51 25.11 -1.15 -0.19
CA ILE A 51 24.24 -1.44 0.93
C ILE A 51 24.50 -0.38 2.00
N ASN A 52 23.43 0.33 2.37
CA ASN A 52 23.47 1.35 3.40
C ASN A 52 22.60 0.95 4.60
N SER A 53 22.81 1.59 5.75
CA SER A 53 21.96 1.44 6.93
C SER A 53 21.19 2.71 7.21
N ALA A 54 19.90 2.57 7.56
CA ALA A 54 19.07 3.69 7.99
C ALA A 54 19.18 3.87 9.51
N ASN A 55 19.30 5.13 9.94
CA ASN A 55 19.30 5.48 11.36
C ASN A 55 17.89 5.46 11.92
N VAL A 56 17.48 4.34 12.52
CA VAL A 56 16.15 4.13 13.12
C VAL A 56 16.30 3.51 14.50
N THR A 57 15.38 3.87 15.41
CA THR A 57 15.26 3.18 16.71
C THR A 57 14.37 1.94 16.52
N VAL A 58 14.82 0.78 17.01
CA VAL A 58 14.04 -0.46 16.93
C VAL A 58 13.39 -0.72 18.29
N ILE A 59 12.07 -1.03 18.28
CA ILE A 59 11.32 -1.40 19.48
C ILE A 59 10.48 -2.66 19.23
N ASN A 60 10.19 -3.41 20.28
CA ASN A 60 9.32 -4.59 20.25
C ASN A 60 8.13 -4.48 21.22
N LYS A 61 8.05 -3.38 21.96
CA LYS A 61 6.94 -3.02 22.83
C LYS A 61 6.60 -1.55 22.61
N LEU A 62 5.31 -1.23 22.73
CA LEU A 62 4.79 0.12 22.69
C LEU A 62 4.06 0.38 24.00
N HIS A 63 4.49 1.37 24.76
CA HIS A 63 3.85 1.77 25.98
C HIS A 63 2.78 2.84 25.73
N LYS A 64 1.87 3.02 26.68
CA LYS A 64 0.77 3.96 26.56
C LYS A 64 1.27 5.40 26.29
N ASP A 65 2.29 5.80 27.00
CA ASP A 65 2.90 7.13 27.03
C ASP A 65 4.06 7.32 26.02
N ASP A 66 4.33 6.31 25.19
CA ASP A 66 5.23 6.45 24.03
C ASP A 66 4.53 7.21 22.90
N ILE A 67 4.44 8.54 23.03
CA ILE A 67 3.69 9.38 22.09
C ILE A 67 4.51 9.63 20.83
N PHE A 68 3.89 9.31 19.68
CA PHE A 68 4.37 9.64 18.35
C PHE A 68 3.40 10.63 17.68
N ASP A 69 3.94 11.57 16.91
CA ASP A 69 3.12 12.52 16.15
C ASP A 69 2.31 11.77 15.09
N TYR A 70 2.92 10.75 14.46
CA TYR A 70 2.28 9.86 13.49
C TYR A 70 2.75 8.41 13.68
N ILE A 71 1.80 7.47 13.66
CA ILE A 71 2.04 6.03 13.56
C ILE A 71 1.66 5.58 12.15
N PHE A 72 2.60 5.06 11.38
CA PHE A 72 2.34 4.45 10.08
C PHE A 72 2.13 2.95 10.27
N LEU A 73 0.90 2.49 10.13
CA LEU A 73 0.52 1.09 10.26
C LEU A 73 0.70 0.38 8.92
N THR A 74 1.76 -0.43 8.82
CA THR A 74 2.20 -1.10 7.58
C THR A 74 2.18 -2.62 7.71
N VAL A 75 1.12 -3.15 8.30
CA VAL A 75 0.88 -4.57 8.45
C VAL A 75 0.04 -5.11 7.30
N ARG A 76 -0.05 -6.45 7.18
CA ARG A 76 -0.98 -7.08 6.23
C ARG A 76 -2.42 -6.96 6.73
N GLU A 77 -3.37 -7.09 5.79
CA GLU A 77 -4.80 -6.99 6.09
C GLU A 77 -5.23 -7.92 7.24
N ASN A 78 -4.82 -9.17 7.22
CA ASN A 78 -5.15 -10.17 8.26
C ASN A 78 -4.53 -9.90 9.65
N GLN A 79 -3.65 -8.90 9.77
CA GLN A 79 -3.03 -8.48 11.03
C GLN A 79 -3.60 -7.13 11.53
N LEU A 80 -4.46 -6.49 10.73
CA LEU A 80 -4.92 -5.13 10.98
C LEU A 80 -5.65 -4.98 12.32
N HIS A 81 -6.66 -5.81 12.58
CA HIS A 81 -7.46 -5.73 13.82
C HIS A 81 -6.62 -5.96 15.08
N GLN A 82 -5.69 -6.93 15.03
CA GLN A 82 -4.75 -7.15 16.13
C GLN A 82 -3.88 -5.91 16.37
N ALA A 83 -3.33 -5.33 15.31
CA ALA A 83 -2.48 -4.16 15.42
C ALA A 83 -3.25 -2.92 15.93
N LEU A 84 -4.48 -2.69 15.47
CA LEU A 84 -5.34 -1.62 15.98
C LEU A 84 -5.69 -1.83 17.45
N THR A 85 -5.94 -3.08 17.87
CA THR A 85 -6.20 -3.41 19.28
C THR A 85 -4.98 -3.10 20.16
N GLU A 86 -3.77 -3.37 19.68
CA GLU A 86 -2.55 -3.03 20.41
C GLU A 86 -2.28 -1.51 20.44
N LEU A 87 -2.68 -0.79 19.38
CA LEU A 87 -2.59 0.66 19.31
C LEU A 87 -3.68 1.40 20.11
N LYS A 88 -4.73 0.68 20.57
CA LYS A 88 -5.84 1.26 21.33
C LYS A 88 -5.35 1.96 22.59
N ASP A 89 -4.45 1.31 23.33
CA ASP A 89 -3.98 1.81 24.63
C ASP A 89 -2.86 2.85 24.51
N ASN A 90 -2.34 3.10 23.32
CA ASN A 90 -1.31 4.12 23.07
C ASN A 90 -1.96 5.47 22.76
N ASP A 91 -1.51 6.55 23.37
CA ASP A 91 -2.13 7.88 23.30
C ASP A 91 -1.69 8.70 22.05
N SER A 92 -0.97 8.12 21.09
CA SER A 92 -0.59 8.81 19.84
C SER A 92 -1.83 9.20 19.02
N PRO A 93 -1.93 10.46 18.54
CA PRO A 93 -3.18 10.97 17.97
C PRO A 93 -3.45 10.52 16.52
N ASN A 94 -2.42 10.18 15.72
CA ASN A 94 -2.59 9.95 14.30
C ASN A 94 -2.07 8.57 13.89
N ILE A 95 -2.96 7.72 13.36
CA ILE A 95 -2.65 6.38 12.82
C ILE A 95 -2.91 6.39 11.32
N VAL A 96 -1.84 6.43 10.53
CA VAL A 96 -1.89 6.36 9.06
C VAL A 96 -1.93 4.90 8.64
N THR A 97 -3.09 4.40 8.24
CA THR A 97 -3.31 2.98 7.91
C THR A 97 -2.94 2.69 6.47
N MET A 98 -1.71 2.22 6.22
CA MET A 98 -1.23 1.83 4.90
C MET A 98 -1.56 0.36 4.61
N VAL A 99 -2.82 0.00 4.75
CA VAL A 99 -3.32 -1.37 4.58
C VAL A 99 -4.26 -1.44 3.40
N ASN A 100 -4.13 -2.49 2.61
CA ASN A 100 -5.05 -2.74 1.50
C ASN A 100 -6.26 -3.51 2.01
N SER A 101 -7.37 -2.82 2.27
CA SER A 101 -8.62 -3.41 2.75
C SER A 101 -9.82 -2.58 2.29
N LEU A 102 -10.96 -3.23 2.10
CA LEU A 102 -12.25 -2.57 1.83
C LEU A 102 -13.16 -2.55 3.06
N GLU A 103 -12.62 -2.84 4.22
CA GLU A 103 -13.38 -2.71 5.46
C GLU A 103 -13.72 -1.23 5.73
N LYS A 104 -14.84 -1.01 6.40
CA LYS A 104 -15.27 0.34 6.78
C LYS A 104 -14.37 0.91 7.87
N TYR A 105 -13.93 2.16 7.70
CA TYR A 105 -13.02 2.82 8.65
C TYR A 105 -13.63 3.05 10.03
N GLU A 106 -14.97 3.13 10.12
CA GLU A 106 -15.69 3.22 11.40
C GLU A 106 -15.38 2.01 12.30
N ILE A 107 -15.21 0.81 11.72
CA ILE A 107 -14.83 -0.40 12.49
C ILE A 107 -13.43 -0.22 13.08
N TRP A 108 -12.50 0.38 12.32
CA TRP A 108 -11.15 0.64 12.82
C TRP A 108 -11.15 1.68 13.94
N GLU A 109 -11.99 2.73 13.82
CA GLU A 109 -12.17 3.73 14.87
C GLU A 109 -12.82 3.15 16.12
N GLU A 110 -13.77 2.22 15.98
CA GLU A 110 -14.34 1.48 17.11
C GLU A 110 -13.28 0.69 17.89
N ILE A 111 -12.28 0.14 17.18
CA ILE A 111 -11.20 -0.64 17.80
C ILE A 111 -10.19 0.28 18.50
N CYS A 112 -9.65 1.28 17.80
CA CYS A 112 -8.49 2.03 18.29
C CYS A 112 -8.79 3.45 18.78
N GLY A 113 -10.05 3.90 18.71
CA GLY A 113 -10.48 5.22 19.14
C GLY A 113 -10.82 6.14 17.95
N LYS A 114 -11.87 6.94 18.16
CA LYS A 114 -12.41 7.86 17.17
C LYS A 114 -11.39 8.96 16.79
N ASP A 115 -11.49 9.43 15.55
CA ASP A 115 -10.71 10.53 14.98
C ASP A 115 -9.19 10.30 14.92
N ARG A 116 -8.71 9.06 15.15
CA ARG A 116 -7.28 8.73 15.07
C ARG A 116 -6.85 8.20 13.71
N ILE A 117 -7.76 7.63 12.94
CA ILE A 117 -7.45 6.96 11.66
C ILE A 117 -7.28 7.99 10.54
N ILE A 118 -6.23 7.82 9.78
CA ILE A 118 -6.00 8.45 8.48
C ILE A 118 -5.80 7.33 7.45
N PRO A 119 -6.82 6.98 6.67
CA PRO A 119 -6.70 5.94 5.67
C PRO A 119 -5.73 6.36 4.57
N ALA A 120 -4.82 5.44 4.22
CA ALA A 120 -3.78 5.67 3.24
C ALA A 120 -3.48 4.40 2.42
N PHE A 121 -2.76 4.58 1.32
CA PHE A 121 -2.23 3.50 0.51
C PHE A 121 -0.80 3.83 0.07
N PRO A 122 0.18 2.91 0.22
CA PRO A 122 1.56 3.18 -0.13
C PRO A 122 1.78 3.19 -1.64
N GLY A 123 2.46 4.21 -2.14
CA GLY A 123 2.96 4.26 -3.52
C GLY A 123 4.36 3.64 -3.59
N ALA A 124 4.48 2.34 -3.34
CA ALA A 124 5.78 1.68 -3.20
C ALA A 124 5.68 0.18 -3.45
N GLY A 125 6.83 -0.45 -3.72
CA GLY A 125 6.95 -1.89 -3.83
C GLY A 125 8.41 -2.34 -3.81
N GLY A 126 8.61 -3.65 -3.64
CA GLY A 126 9.92 -4.26 -3.57
C GLY A 126 9.92 -5.57 -2.81
N SER A 127 11.09 -6.01 -2.39
CA SER A 127 11.31 -7.24 -1.67
C SER A 127 12.53 -7.14 -0.76
N PHE A 128 12.73 -8.11 0.09
CA PHE A 128 13.98 -8.33 0.78
C PHE A 128 14.86 -9.31 -0.01
N GLN A 129 16.17 -9.06 -0.05
CA GLN A 129 17.19 -9.99 -0.48
C GLN A 129 18.03 -10.35 0.75
N GLY A 130 17.75 -11.50 1.36
CA GLY A 130 18.18 -11.76 2.74
C GLY A 130 17.55 -10.71 3.67
N ASP A 131 18.38 -10.01 4.43
CA ASP A 131 17.96 -8.93 5.33
C ASP A 131 18.04 -7.52 4.70
N VAL A 132 18.54 -7.42 3.47
CA VAL A 132 18.69 -6.15 2.76
C VAL A 132 17.39 -5.80 2.02
N LEU A 133 16.85 -4.63 2.31
CA LEU A 133 15.67 -4.08 1.62
C LEU A 133 16.01 -3.64 0.20
N ASN A 134 15.34 -4.21 -0.80
CA ASN A 134 15.36 -3.74 -2.18
C ASN A 134 13.95 -3.26 -2.56
N ALA A 135 13.66 -2.01 -2.26
CA ALA A 135 12.35 -1.40 -2.49
C ALA A 135 12.47 0.00 -3.06
N SER A 136 11.44 0.46 -3.73
CA SER A 136 11.39 1.81 -4.31
C SER A 136 9.98 2.36 -4.31
N LEU A 137 9.89 3.68 -4.35
CA LEU A 137 8.62 4.39 -4.57
C LEU A 137 8.15 4.17 -6.01
N THR A 138 6.83 4.08 -6.17
CA THR A 138 6.20 4.06 -7.49
C THR A 138 6.23 5.47 -8.08
N PRO A 139 6.49 5.64 -9.39
CA PRO A 139 6.45 6.93 -10.04
C PRO A 139 5.11 7.65 -9.81
N TRP A 140 5.15 8.98 -9.57
CA TRP A 140 3.97 9.79 -9.27
C TRP A 140 2.83 9.62 -10.28
N ILE A 141 3.16 9.54 -11.56
CA ILE A 141 2.17 9.39 -12.63
C ILE A 141 1.43 8.05 -12.58
N ILE A 142 2.03 7.03 -11.98
CA ILE A 142 1.47 5.68 -11.89
C ILE A 142 0.63 5.58 -10.62
N GLN A 143 1.27 5.67 -9.45
CA GLN A 143 0.61 5.53 -8.16
C GLN A 143 1.42 6.20 -7.05
N PRO A 144 1.15 7.46 -6.71
CA PRO A 144 1.73 8.10 -5.53
C PRO A 144 1.13 7.51 -4.25
N THR A 145 1.79 7.73 -3.11
CA THR A 145 1.19 7.48 -1.79
C THR A 145 -0.12 8.28 -1.68
N THR A 146 -1.22 7.59 -1.46
CA THR A 146 -2.54 8.21 -1.46
C THR A 146 -3.13 8.18 -0.05
N PHE A 147 -3.74 9.25 0.39
CA PHE A 147 -4.38 9.35 1.71
C PHE A 147 -5.50 10.38 1.74
N ALA A 148 -6.34 10.28 2.76
CA ALA A 148 -7.44 11.21 2.99
C ALA A 148 -7.82 11.26 4.47
N GLU A 149 -8.58 12.29 4.87
CA GLU A 149 -9.46 12.18 6.03
C GLU A 149 -10.63 11.24 5.72
N ILE A 150 -11.19 10.61 6.75
CA ILE A 150 -12.43 9.84 6.61
C ILE A 150 -13.56 10.78 6.16
N SER A 151 -13.60 12.01 6.67
CA SER A 151 -14.58 13.05 6.27
C SER A 151 -14.38 13.58 4.84
N GLY A 152 -13.23 13.34 4.23
CA GLY A 152 -12.83 13.90 2.93
C GLY A 152 -12.38 15.37 2.98
N GLU A 153 -12.25 15.96 4.16
CA GLU A 153 -11.81 17.33 4.36
C GLU A 153 -10.27 17.42 4.36
N ILE A 154 -9.74 18.62 4.13
CA ILE A 154 -8.31 18.91 4.25
C ILE A 154 -8.05 19.58 5.59
N THR A 155 -7.82 18.76 6.61
CA THR A 155 -7.55 19.21 7.98
C THR A 155 -6.08 19.61 8.16
N SER A 156 -5.75 20.19 9.32
CA SER A 156 -4.36 20.53 9.67
C SER A 156 -3.45 19.31 9.69
N ARG A 157 -3.91 18.17 10.22
CA ARG A 157 -3.11 16.94 10.27
C ARG A 157 -2.85 16.33 8.87
N ILE A 158 -3.78 16.47 7.93
CA ILE A 158 -3.58 16.08 6.52
C ILE A 158 -2.56 16.99 5.83
N GLN A 159 -2.59 18.28 6.10
CA GLN A 159 -1.59 19.24 5.57
C GLN A 159 -0.20 18.95 6.14
N GLU A 160 -0.11 18.64 7.43
CA GLU A 160 1.13 18.25 8.10
C GLU A 160 1.67 16.93 7.54
N LEU A 161 0.83 15.91 7.37
CA LEU A 161 1.21 14.63 6.72
C LEU A 161 1.73 14.86 5.30
N ALA A 162 1.09 15.74 4.53
CA ALA A 162 1.57 16.14 3.20
C ALA A 162 2.95 16.82 3.25
N ALA A 163 3.20 17.66 4.28
CA ALA A 163 4.51 18.28 4.50
C ALA A 163 5.59 17.24 4.86
N ILE A 164 5.24 16.20 5.66
CA ILE A 164 6.12 15.08 5.97
C ILE A 164 6.52 14.35 4.69
N PHE A 165 5.57 13.98 3.84
CA PHE A 165 5.85 13.29 2.58
C PHE A 165 6.69 14.15 1.62
N ARG A 166 6.38 15.44 1.52
CA ARG A 166 7.14 16.39 0.69
C ARG A 166 8.59 16.49 1.13
N LYS A 167 8.84 16.67 2.43
CA LYS A 167 10.20 16.75 3.00
C LYS A 167 10.97 15.43 2.79
N SER A 168 10.27 14.30 2.87
CA SER A 168 10.84 12.96 2.66
C SER A 168 10.97 12.57 1.18
N LYS A 169 10.62 13.48 0.25
CA LYS A 169 10.62 13.26 -1.21
C LYS A 169 9.74 12.08 -1.63
N ILE A 170 8.68 11.80 -0.89
CA ILE A 170 7.71 10.76 -1.20
C ILE A 170 6.61 11.37 -2.08
N PRO A 171 6.40 10.88 -3.32
CA PRO A 171 5.29 11.28 -4.15
C PRO A 171 3.96 10.98 -3.45
N TYR A 172 3.08 11.97 -3.36
CA TYR A 172 1.79 11.79 -2.68
C TYR A 172 0.64 12.46 -3.41
N GLN A 173 -0.58 12.02 -3.12
CA GLN A 173 -1.82 12.70 -3.46
C GLN A 173 -2.82 12.62 -2.30
N ILE A 174 -3.61 13.67 -2.15
CA ILE A 174 -4.76 13.71 -1.24
C ILE A 174 -6.01 13.49 -2.08
N VAL A 175 -6.89 12.60 -1.64
CA VAL A 175 -8.17 12.33 -2.29
C VAL A 175 -9.31 12.70 -1.35
N LYS A 176 -10.53 12.83 -1.86
CA LYS A 176 -11.70 13.14 -1.01
C LYS A 176 -12.29 11.89 -0.37
N ASP A 177 -12.21 10.77 -1.04
CA ASP A 177 -12.79 9.50 -0.62
C ASP A 177 -11.77 8.39 -0.86
N MET A 178 -11.14 7.97 0.22
CA MET A 178 -10.12 6.93 0.17
C MET A 178 -10.73 5.55 -0.10
N HIS A 179 -11.96 5.30 0.39
CA HIS A 179 -12.65 4.03 0.13
C HIS A 179 -13.00 3.88 -1.36
N ALA A 180 -13.56 4.91 -1.99
CA ALA A 180 -13.81 4.91 -3.44
C ALA A 180 -12.52 4.79 -4.23
N TRP A 181 -11.41 5.40 -3.76
CA TRP A 181 -10.11 5.24 -4.38
C TRP A 181 -9.60 3.79 -4.29
N GLN A 182 -9.71 3.14 -3.12
CA GLN A 182 -9.33 1.74 -2.93
C GLN A 182 -10.15 0.78 -3.79
N LEU A 183 -11.47 1.00 -3.89
CA LEU A 183 -12.33 0.24 -4.83
C LEU A 183 -11.85 0.38 -6.28
N CYS A 184 -11.52 1.59 -6.72
CA CYS A 184 -10.97 1.81 -8.07
C CYS A 184 -9.61 1.15 -8.27
N HIS A 185 -8.76 1.14 -7.24
CA HIS A 185 -7.48 0.44 -7.26
C HIS A 185 -7.68 -1.07 -7.41
N LEU A 186 -8.55 -1.66 -6.59
CA LEU A 186 -8.84 -3.09 -6.62
C LEU A 186 -9.57 -3.53 -7.90
N ALA A 187 -10.36 -2.67 -8.53
CA ALA A 187 -10.96 -2.93 -9.84
C ALA A 187 -9.93 -3.32 -10.92
N MET A 188 -8.68 -2.86 -10.74
CA MET A 188 -7.54 -3.18 -11.59
C MET A 188 -6.68 -4.30 -11.00
N VAL A 189 -6.34 -4.21 -9.73
CA VAL A 189 -5.36 -5.10 -9.07
C VAL A 189 -5.88 -6.53 -8.95
N VAL A 190 -7.16 -6.71 -8.62
CA VAL A 190 -7.76 -8.05 -8.50
C VAL A 190 -7.70 -8.84 -9.81
N PRO A 191 -8.17 -8.32 -10.97
CA PRO A 191 -8.02 -9.05 -12.24
C PRO A 191 -6.56 -9.30 -12.66
N ILE A 192 -5.63 -8.44 -12.27
CA ILE A 192 -4.20 -8.62 -12.53
C ILE A 192 -3.65 -9.78 -11.72
N ALA A 193 -3.95 -9.86 -10.42
CA ALA A 193 -3.52 -10.97 -9.58
C ALA A 193 -4.14 -12.29 -10.04
N ASP A 194 -5.44 -12.29 -10.36
CA ASP A 194 -6.12 -13.45 -10.93
C ASP A 194 -5.42 -13.95 -12.19
N ALA A 195 -4.96 -13.04 -13.06
CA ALA A 195 -4.25 -13.44 -14.28
C ALA A 195 -2.93 -14.16 -13.99
N TYR A 196 -2.18 -13.75 -12.98
CA TYR A 196 -0.96 -14.46 -12.57
C TYR A 196 -1.28 -15.86 -12.03
N TYR A 197 -2.38 -16.02 -11.28
CA TYR A 197 -2.79 -17.30 -10.71
C TYR A 197 -3.41 -18.26 -11.75
N GLU A 198 -4.03 -17.71 -12.80
CA GLU A 198 -4.63 -18.50 -13.89
C GLU A 198 -3.59 -18.91 -14.96
N ALA A 199 -2.42 -18.28 -15.01
CA ALA A 199 -1.40 -18.54 -15.99
C ALA A 199 -0.66 -19.86 -15.72
N ASP A 200 -0.43 -20.67 -16.75
CA ASP A 200 0.43 -21.89 -16.65
C ASP A 200 1.86 -21.51 -16.22
N ASN A 201 2.35 -20.38 -16.68
CA ASN A 201 3.61 -19.79 -16.26
C ASN A 201 3.37 -18.32 -15.88
N PRO A 202 3.25 -18.01 -14.57
CA PRO A 202 2.98 -16.64 -14.09
C PRO A 202 3.99 -15.60 -14.59
N GLU A 203 5.28 -15.90 -14.65
CA GLU A 203 6.31 -14.97 -15.13
C GLU A 203 6.13 -14.60 -16.61
N LYS A 204 5.49 -15.46 -17.38
CA LYS A 204 5.21 -15.30 -18.82
C LYS A 204 3.75 -15.00 -19.12
N ALA A 205 2.92 -14.72 -18.10
CA ALA A 205 1.48 -14.47 -18.26
C ALA A 205 1.15 -13.44 -19.34
N GLY A 206 1.97 -12.41 -19.49
CA GLY A 206 1.82 -11.37 -20.51
C GLY A 206 1.94 -11.88 -21.97
N LYS A 207 2.49 -13.08 -22.21
CA LYS A 207 2.54 -13.70 -23.54
C LYS A 207 1.22 -14.39 -23.94
N ASP A 208 0.35 -14.67 -23.00
CA ASP A 208 -0.96 -15.24 -23.27
C ASP A 208 -1.99 -14.15 -23.59
N TYR A 209 -2.21 -13.91 -24.88
CA TYR A 209 -3.18 -12.91 -25.33
C TYR A 209 -4.62 -13.23 -24.90
N LYS A 210 -5.02 -14.51 -24.81
CA LYS A 210 -6.38 -14.89 -24.36
C LYS A 210 -6.57 -14.49 -22.89
N LEU A 211 -5.57 -14.77 -22.06
CA LEU A 211 -5.55 -14.38 -20.65
C LEU A 211 -5.58 -12.86 -20.51
N MET A 212 -4.75 -12.13 -21.26
CA MET A 212 -4.74 -10.67 -21.24
C MET A 212 -6.07 -10.07 -21.72
N SER A 213 -6.72 -10.68 -22.73
CA SER A 213 -8.04 -10.27 -23.19
C SER A 213 -9.13 -10.51 -22.12
N LYS A 214 -9.08 -11.64 -21.43
CA LYS A 214 -9.96 -11.94 -20.30
C LYS A 214 -9.78 -10.94 -19.16
N THR A 215 -8.52 -10.65 -18.80
CA THR A 215 -8.16 -9.66 -17.77
C THR A 215 -8.66 -8.27 -18.13
N ALA A 216 -8.43 -7.81 -19.37
CA ALA A 216 -8.93 -6.52 -19.86
C ALA A 216 -10.46 -6.43 -19.77
N LYS A 217 -11.19 -7.49 -20.15
CA LYS A 217 -12.66 -7.53 -20.04
C LYS A 217 -13.12 -7.42 -18.59
N ARG A 218 -12.49 -8.17 -17.66
CA ARG A 218 -12.79 -8.09 -16.21
C ARG A 218 -12.55 -6.68 -15.66
N MET A 219 -11.40 -6.07 -15.94
CA MET A 219 -11.11 -4.70 -15.53
C MET A 219 -12.17 -3.71 -16.03
N LYS A 220 -12.51 -3.77 -17.32
CA LYS A 220 -13.56 -2.90 -17.90
C LYS A 220 -14.91 -3.10 -17.23
N LEU A 221 -15.29 -4.35 -16.95
CA LEU A 221 -16.54 -4.67 -16.28
C LEU A 221 -16.55 -4.11 -14.85
N ASN A 222 -15.47 -4.30 -14.09
CA ASN A 222 -15.33 -3.80 -12.73
C ASN A 222 -15.51 -2.27 -12.67
N TYR A 223 -14.83 -1.52 -13.53
CA TYR A 223 -14.99 -0.06 -13.57
C TYR A 223 -16.38 0.39 -14.03
N ARG A 224 -17.05 -0.35 -14.93
CA ARG A 224 -18.42 -0.08 -15.32
C ARG A 224 -19.38 -0.32 -14.17
N ASN A 225 -19.20 -1.42 -13.43
CA ASN A 225 -20.03 -1.76 -12.29
C ASN A 225 -19.88 -0.74 -11.18
N LEU A 226 -18.64 -0.37 -10.79
CA LEU A 226 -18.41 0.70 -9.80
C LEU A 226 -19.13 2.00 -10.17
N HIS A 227 -19.02 2.40 -11.43
CA HIS A 227 -19.72 3.61 -11.89
C HIS A 227 -21.24 3.45 -11.86
N ARG A 228 -21.78 2.29 -12.23
CA ARG A 228 -23.22 2.00 -12.22
C ARG A 228 -23.83 2.04 -10.83
N ILE A 229 -23.09 1.57 -9.81
CA ILE A 229 -23.52 1.60 -8.41
C ILE A 229 -23.22 2.93 -7.71
N GLY A 230 -22.78 3.97 -8.47
CA GLY A 230 -22.70 5.35 -8.00
C GLY A 230 -21.32 5.83 -7.56
N TYR A 231 -20.28 5.00 -7.62
CA TYR A 231 -18.93 5.46 -7.26
C TYR A 231 -18.35 6.40 -8.32
N THR A 232 -17.79 7.52 -7.87
CA THR A 232 -16.96 8.39 -8.69
C THR A 232 -15.57 7.77 -8.81
N LEU A 233 -15.15 7.43 -10.04
CA LEU A 233 -13.85 6.80 -10.26
C LEU A 233 -12.70 7.75 -9.91
N SER A 234 -11.87 7.32 -8.99
CA SER A 234 -10.73 8.08 -8.45
C SER A 234 -9.42 7.27 -8.59
N PRO A 235 -8.32 7.86 -9.08
CA PRO A 235 -8.24 9.19 -9.73
C PRO A 235 -8.98 9.22 -11.08
N LYS A 236 -9.28 10.42 -11.59
CA LYS A 236 -10.07 10.62 -12.84
C LYS A 236 -9.55 9.81 -14.04
N LYS A 237 -8.24 9.54 -14.12
CA LYS A 237 -7.62 8.71 -15.17
C LYS A 237 -8.18 7.27 -15.23
N MET A 238 -8.78 6.74 -14.14
CA MET A 238 -9.40 5.41 -14.11
C MET A 238 -10.59 5.30 -15.05
N ASN A 239 -11.22 6.43 -15.45
CA ASN A 239 -12.26 6.44 -16.48
C ASN A 239 -11.75 5.93 -17.84
N LEU A 240 -10.47 6.05 -18.15
CA LEU A 240 -9.87 5.55 -19.39
C LEU A 240 -10.07 4.04 -19.55
N PHE A 241 -10.01 3.27 -18.46
CA PHE A 241 -10.22 1.83 -18.53
C PHE A 241 -11.62 1.43 -19.02
N ARG A 242 -12.63 2.29 -18.82
CA ARG A 242 -13.97 2.07 -19.36
C ARG A 242 -14.05 2.36 -20.87
N LEU A 243 -13.28 3.36 -21.34
CA LEU A 243 -13.37 3.92 -22.68
C LEU A 243 -12.46 3.21 -23.66
N VAL A 244 -11.24 2.85 -23.26
CA VAL A 244 -10.25 2.19 -24.12
C VAL A 244 -10.82 0.90 -24.73
N PRO A 245 -10.70 0.68 -26.05
CA PRO A 245 -11.10 -0.59 -26.68
C PRO A 245 -10.41 -1.80 -26.06
N GLY A 246 -11.17 -2.91 -25.89
CA GLY A 246 -10.65 -4.12 -25.24
C GLY A 246 -9.32 -4.64 -25.84
N PRO A 247 -9.19 -4.77 -27.17
CA PRO A 247 -7.95 -5.23 -27.79
C PRO A 247 -6.75 -4.34 -27.46
N ILE A 248 -6.92 -3.01 -27.43
CA ILE A 248 -5.84 -2.08 -27.08
C ILE A 248 -5.44 -2.29 -25.61
N LEU A 249 -6.40 -2.38 -24.71
CA LEU A 249 -6.13 -2.65 -23.28
C LEU A 249 -5.41 -3.99 -23.09
N SER A 250 -5.79 -5.03 -23.85
CA SER A 250 -5.13 -6.34 -23.79
C SER A 250 -3.65 -6.27 -24.20
N ILE A 251 -3.33 -5.50 -25.26
CA ILE A 251 -1.95 -5.29 -25.70
C ILE A 251 -1.16 -4.52 -24.63
N VAL A 252 -1.75 -3.46 -24.09
CA VAL A 252 -1.10 -2.66 -23.01
C VAL A 252 -0.83 -3.56 -21.79
N LEU A 253 -1.77 -4.37 -21.38
CA LEU A 253 -1.57 -5.33 -20.29
C LEU A 253 -0.44 -6.31 -20.60
N SER A 254 -0.42 -6.90 -21.80
CA SER A 254 0.66 -7.79 -22.23
C SER A 254 2.04 -7.14 -22.07
N LEU A 255 2.20 -5.91 -22.57
CA LEU A 255 3.45 -5.16 -22.47
C LEU A 255 3.82 -4.86 -21.00
N VAL A 256 2.85 -4.46 -20.18
CA VAL A 256 3.07 -4.17 -18.76
C VAL A 256 3.49 -5.43 -18.00
N PHE A 257 2.80 -6.57 -18.21
CA PHE A 257 3.13 -7.84 -17.56
C PHE A 257 4.54 -8.34 -17.91
N LEU A 258 5.03 -8.06 -19.10
CA LEU A 258 6.38 -8.43 -19.58
C LEU A 258 7.46 -7.41 -19.20
N SER A 259 7.08 -6.28 -18.61
CA SER A 259 8.02 -5.23 -18.23
C SER A 259 8.65 -5.47 -16.85
N ASN A 260 9.80 -4.82 -16.60
CA ASN A 260 10.42 -4.79 -15.26
C ASN A 260 9.48 -4.16 -14.23
N PHE A 261 8.65 -3.19 -14.63
CA PHE A 261 7.64 -2.60 -13.77
C PHE A 261 6.58 -3.65 -13.35
N GLY A 262 6.03 -4.38 -14.30
CA GLY A 262 5.06 -5.45 -14.04
C GLY A 262 5.64 -6.54 -13.13
N ASN A 263 6.89 -6.93 -13.36
CA ASN A 263 7.56 -7.88 -12.49
C ASN A 263 7.68 -7.34 -11.05
N LYS A 264 8.26 -6.15 -10.88
CA LYS A 264 8.56 -5.59 -9.53
C LYS A 264 7.32 -5.24 -8.72
N PHE A 265 6.31 -4.62 -9.34
CA PHE A 265 5.16 -4.03 -8.64
C PHE A 265 3.88 -4.85 -8.72
N MET A 266 3.78 -5.82 -9.64
CA MET A 266 2.58 -6.61 -9.84
C MET A 266 2.84 -8.09 -9.56
N TYR A 267 3.76 -8.72 -10.28
CA TYR A 267 4.07 -10.15 -10.14
C TYR A 267 4.56 -10.49 -8.73
N GLN A 268 5.64 -9.83 -8.27
CA GLN A 268 6.21 -10.11 -6.95
C GLN A 268 5.20 -9.85 -5.82
N HIS A 269 4.40 -8.79 -5.92
CA HIS A 269 3.36 -8.52 -4.93
C HIS A 269 2.31 -9.62 -4.90
N SER A 270 1.78 -10.03 -6.05
CA SER A 270 0.77 -11.09 -6.15
C SER A 270 1.29 -12.44 -5.65
N MET A 271 2.52 -12.80 -6.01
CA MET A 271 3.09 -14.10 -5.64
C MET A 271 3.56 -14.18 -4.19
N ASN A 272 3.93 -13.05 -3.56
CA ASN A 272 4.39 -13.02 -2.16
C ASN A 272 3.24 -12.92 -1.15
N ALA A 273 2.02 -12.57 -1.58
CA ALA A 273 0.87 -12.40 -0.69
C ALA A 273 -0.43 -13.02 -1.27
N PRO A 274 -0.44 -14.31 -1.65
CA PRO A 274 -1.59 -14.92 -2.34
C PRO A 274 -2.86 -14.94 -1.47
N ASP A 275 -2.73 -15.13 -0.16
CA ASP A 275 -3.89 -15.16 0.75
C ASP A 275 -4.52 -13.77 0.89
N GLU A 276 -3.71 -12.71 0.97
CA GLU A 276 -4.17 -11.34 0.96
C GLU A 276 -4.91 -11.03 -0.35
N MET A 277 -4.35 -11.42 -1.51
CA MET A 277 -4.99 -11.18 -2.80
C MET A 277 -6.32 -11.93 -2.96
N ARG A 278 -6.44 -13.17 -2.42
CA ARG A 278 -7.72 -13.90 -2.41
C ARG A 278 -8.76 -13.22 -1.53
N GLU A 279 -8.34 -12.70 -0.38
CA GLU A 279 -9.24 -11.95 0.50
C GLU A 279 -9.71 -10.64 -0.16
N LEU A 280 -8.82 -9.89 -0.79
CA LEU A 280 -9.16 -8.68 -1.54
C LEU A 280 -10.09 -8.96 -2.73
N HIS A 281 -9.87 -10.09 -3.44
CA HIS A 281 -10.79 -10.57 -4.47
C HIS A 281 -12.18 -10.78 -3.88
N ARG A 282 -12.29 -11.51 -2.77
CA ARG A 282 -13.55 -11.79 -2.09
C ARG A 282 -14.24 -10.50 -1.60
N GLN A 283 -13.50 -9.58 -1.02
CA GLN A 283 -14.02 -8.29 -0.57
C GLN A 283 -14.53 -7.47 -1.76
N PHE A 284 -13.73 -7.34 -2.82
CA PHE A 284 -14.07 -6.53 -3.98
C PHE A 284 -15.35 -7.02 -4.68
N TYR A 285 -15.46 -8.32 -4.95
CA TYR A 285 -16.64 -8.87 -5.64
C TYR A 285 -17.91 -8.97 -4.78
N ARG A 286 -17.86 -8.54 -3.52
CA ARG A 286 -19.08 -8.24 -2.74
C ARG A 286 -19.66 -6.86 -3.03
N TYR A 287 -18.87 -5.95 -3.58
CA TYR A 287 -19.29 -4.58 -3.93
C TYR A 287 -19.84 -4.46 -5.36
N VAL A 288 -19.38 -5.31 -6.31
CA VAL A 288 -19.62 -5.14 -7.76
C VAL A 288 -20.37 -6.28 -8.43
#